data_919214690cbb2e91baf9477257943272
#
_entry.id   919214690cbb2e91baf9477257943272
#
_cell.length_a   1.000
_cell.length_b   1.000
_cell.length_c   1.000
_cell.angle_alpha   90.00
_cell.angle_beta   90.00
_cell.angle_gamma   90.00
#
_symmetry.space_group_name_H-M   'P 1'
#
loop_
_entity.id
_entity.type
_entity.pdbx_description
1 polymer ?
#
loop_
_entity_poly.entity_id
_entity_poly.type
_entity_poly.pdbx_seq_one_letter_code
_entity_poly.pdbx_strand_id
1 'polypeptide(L)' 'MLLPEVESAEEAWPAVAPVVFVPHTEDDYQRLVAILDELIDTVGEDETHPLASLMEVIGVLIERYEDEHVPPITDI' A
#
# COMPACT_ATOMS: atom_id res chain seq x y z
N MET A 1 5.93 -16.32 -21.76
CA MET A 1 6.89 -15.21 -21.83
C MET A 1 6.43 -14.06 -20.99
N LEU A 2 7.29 -13.54 -20.13
CA LEU A 2 6.94 -12.42 -19.27
C LEU A 2 7.17 -11.10 -19.99
N LEU A 3 6.32 -10.12 -19.68
CA LEU A 3 6.56 -8.76 -20.13
C LEU A 3 7.82 -8.23 -19.45
N PRO A 4 8.56 -7.31 -20.08
CA PRO A 4 9.74 -6.72 -19.43
C PRO A 4 9.41 -6.10 -18.07
N GLU A 5 8.24 -5.50 -17.94
CA GLU A 5 7.82 -4.92 -16.66
C GLU A 5 7.64 -5.98 -15.58
N VAL A 6 7.11 -7.15 -15.97
CA VAL A 6 6.91 -8.24 -15.02
C VAL A 6 8.25 -8.83 -14.60
N GLU A 7 9.20 -8.92 -15.54
CA GLU A 7 10.55 -9.40 -15.22
C GLU A 7 11.23 -8.46 -14.25
N SER A 8 11.10 -7.15 -14.48
CA SER A 8 11.68 -6.16 -13.58
C SER A 8 11.05 -6.24 -12.19
N ALA A 9 9.73 -6.44 -12.14
CA ALA A 9 9.03 -6.58 -10.87
C ALA A 9 9.49 -7.82 -10.11
N GLU A 10 9.71 -8.91 -10.84
CA GLU A 10 10.17 -10.14 -10.21
C GLU A 10 11.52 -9.95 -9.55
N GLU A 11 12.42 -9.24 -10.20
CA GLU A 11 13.74 -8.97 -9.66
C GLU A 11 13.69 -8.00 -8.48
N ALA A 12 12.83 -7.00 -8.56
CA ALA A 12 12.74 -5.98 -7.53
C ALA A 12 11.88 -6.37 -6.34
N TRP A 13 11.02 -7.37 -6.51
CA TRP A 13 10.02 -7.70 -5.52
C TRP A 13 10.58 -8.01 -4.12
N PRO A 14 11.69 -8.75 -3.98
CA PRO A 14 12.20 -9.01 -2.63
C PRO A 14 12.49 -7.76 -1.82
N ALA A 15 12.88 -6.66 -2.51
CA ALA A 15 13.15 -5.40 -1.83
C ALA A 15 11.87 -4.62 -1.54
N VAL A 16 10.83 -4.84 -2.33
CA VAL A 16 9.58 -4.07 -2.23
C VAL A 16 8.53 -4.77 -1.38
N ALA A 17 8.57 -6.10 -1.35
CA ALA A 17 7.57 -6.89 -0.64
C ALA A 17 7.34 -6.47 0.82
N PRO A 18 8.36 -6.03 1.57
CA PRO A 18 8.12 -5.61 2.95
C PRO A 18 7.26 -4.35 3.08
N VAL A 19 7.10 -3.57 2.02
CA VAL A 19 6.30 -2.35 2.07
C VAL A 19 5.03 -2.44 1.24
N VAL A 20 4.95 -3.37 0.28
CA VAL A 20 3.76 -3.51 -0.57
C VAL A 20 3.25 -4.93 -0.43
N PHE A 21 2.19 -5.10 0.34
CA PHE A 21 1.61 -6.41 0.55
C PHE A 21 0.13 -6.26 0.89
N VAL A 22 -0.63 -7.30 0.60
CA VAL A 22 -2.06 -7.28 0.92
C VAL A 22 -2.19 -7.63 2.41
N PRO A 23 -2.78 -6.75 3.21
CA PRO A 23 -2.90 -7.03 4.64
C PRO A 23 -3.96 -8.10 4.89
N HIS A 24 -3.60 -9.08 5.70
CA HIS A 24 -4.52 -10.16 6.07
C HIS A 24 -4.79 -10.20 7.57
N THR A 25 -3.98 -9.51 8.35
CA THR A 25 -4.12 -9.51 9.80
C THR A 25 -4.08 -8.07 10.30
N GLU A 26 -4.50 -7.89 11.54
CA GLU A 26 -4.44 -6.58 12.18
C GLU A 26 -3.00 -6.06 12.22
N ASP A 27 -2.03 -6.94 12.48
CA ASP A 27 -0.62 -6.55 12.49
C ASP A 27 -0.17 -6.04 11.12
N ASP A 28 -0.59 -6.73 10.06
CA ASP A 28 -0.29 -6.29 8.69
C ASP A 28 -0.87 -4.90 8.44
N TYR A 29 -2.10 -4.71 8.85
CA TYR A 29 -2.80 -3.44 8.67
C TYR A 29 -2.06 -2.31 9.39
N GLN A 30 -1.69 -2.53 10.66
CA GLN A 30 -0.99 -1.52 11.43
C GLN A 30 0.37 -1.18 10.81
N ARG A 31 1.01 -2.19 10.23
CA ARG A 31 2.29 -1.96 9.56
C ARG A 31 2.11 -1.08 8.33
N LEU A 32 1.07 -1.33 7.53
CA LEU A 32 0.79 -0.48 6.37
C LEU A 32 0.44 0.94 6.78
N VAL A 33 -0.29 1.11 7.87
CA VAL A 33 -0.62 2.44 8.38
C VAL A 33 0.66 3.20 8.72
N ALA A 34 1.59 2.54 9.40
CA ALA A 34 2.87 3.17 9.75
C ALA A 34 3.66 3.55 8.49
N ILE A 35 3.65 2.67 7.49
CA ILE A 35 4.32 2.94 6.22
C ILE A 35 3.68 4.13 5.53
N LEU A 36 2.35 4.18 5.51
CA LEU A 36 1.65 5.29 4.88
C LEU A 36 1.98 6.61 5.57
N ASP A 37 2.01 6.61 6.90
CA ASP A 37 2.34 7.83 7.64
C ASP A 37 3.71 8.36 7.25
N GLU A 38 4.68 7.47 7.10
CA GLU A 38 6.01 7.88 6.71
C GLU A 38 6.04 8.38 5.26
N LEU A 39 5.26 7.74 4.39
CA LEU A 39 5.17 8.18 3.00
C LEU A 39 4.52 9.56 2.90
N ILE A 40 3.51 9.82 3.70
CA ILE A 40 2.86 11.13 3.72
C ILE A 40 3.87 12.20 4.10
N ASP A 41 4.70 11.94 5.11
CA ASP A 41 5.72 12.89 5.52
C ASP A 41 6.79 13.09 4.45
N THR A 42 7.12 12.02 3.72
CA THR A 42 8.18 12.07 2.72
C THR A 42 7.71 12.72 1.41
N VAL A 43 6.54 12.33 0.95
CA VAL A 43 6.02 12.81 -0.33
C VAL A 43 5.35 14.16 -0.20
N GLY A 44 4.64 14.38 0.90
CA GLY A 44 3.89 15.61 1.09
C GLY A 44 2.86 15.79 0.00
N GLU A 45 2.81 16.98 -0.58
CA GLU A 45 1.86 17.28 -1.64
C GLU A 45 2.51 17.25 -3.01
N ASP A 46 3.71 16.72 -3.11
CA ASP A 46 4.45 16.70 -4.38
C ASP A 46 3.99 15.51 -5.23
N GLU A 47 3.10 15.76 -6.16
CA GLU A 47 2.55 14.72 -7.02
C GLU A 47 3.59 14.14 -7.98
N THR A 48 4.71 14.80 -8.14
CA THR A 48 5.77 14.31 -9.02
C THR A 48 6.83 13.51 -8.27
N HIS A 49 6.69 13.38 -6.96
CA HIS A 49 7.63 12.63 -6.16
C HIS A 49 7.66 11.16 -6.63
N PRO A 50 8.84 10.54 -6.70
CA PRO A 50 8.93 9.15 -7.15
C PRO A 50 8.07 8.17 -6.36
N LEU A 51 7.80 8.46 -5.10
CA LEU A 51 7.01 7.56 -4.26
C LEU A 51 5.54 7.94 -4.17
N ALA A 52 5.09 8.93 -4.96
CA ALA A 52 3.69 9.35 -4.91
C ALA A 52 2.73 8.20 -5.26
N SER A 53 3.06 7.43 -6.30
CA SER A 53 2.21 6.29 -6.67
C SER A 53 2.22 5.20 -5.61
N LEU A 54 3.36 4.99 -4.98
CA LEU A 54 3.44 4.00 -3.89
C LEU A 54 2.52 4.42 -2.75
N MET A 55 2.52 5.70 -2.41
CA MET A 55 1.64 6.22 -1.37
C MET A 55 0.18 5.92 -1.68
N GLU A 56 -0.23 6.12 -2.94
CA GLU A 56 -1.60 5.84 -3.35
C GLU A 56 -1.92 4.35 -3.25
N VAL A 57 -1.00 3.50 -3.68
CA VAL A 57 -1.22 2.05 -3.62
C VAL A 57 -1.38 1.60 -2.18
N ILE A 58 -0.53 2.08 -1.28
CA ILE A 58 -0.63 1.72 0.14
C ILE A 58 -1.97 2.20 0.70
N GLY A 59 -2.39 3.40 0.32
CA GLY A 59 -3.68 3.93 0.77
C GLY A 59 -4.84 3.03 0.33
N VAL A 60 -4.81 2.55 -0.90
CA VAL A 60 -5.86 1.67 -1.41
C VAL A 60 -5.87 0.34 -0.66
N LEU A 61 -4.70 -0.22 -0.37
CA LEU A 61 -4.61 -1.47 0.37
C LEU A 61 -5.19 -1.34 1.78
N ILE A 62 -4.90 -0.23 2.43
CA ILE A 62 -5.43 0.06 3.77
C ILE A 62 -6.95 0.19 3.71
N GLU A 63 -7.43 0.97 2.75
CA GLU A 63 -8.85 1.22 2.59
C GLU A 63 -9.60 -0.07 2.35
N ARG A 64 -9.04 -0.94 1.52
CA ARG A 64 -9.67 -2.22 1.24
C ARG A 64 -9.76 -3.10 2.49
N TYR A 65 -8.70 -3.11 3.28
CA TYR A 65 -8.72 -3.87 4.53
C TYR A 65 -9.79 -3.34 5.47
N GLU A 66 -9.89 -2.02 5.57
CA GLU A 66 -10.91 -1.41 6.42
C GLU A 66 -12.32 -1.76 5.96
N ASP A 67 -12.54 -1.74 4.66
CA ASP A 67 -13.86 -2.09 4.10
C ASP A 67 -14.25 -3.52 4.41
N GLU A 68 -13.27 -4.42 4.45
CA GLU A 68 -13.53 -5.84 4.69
C GLU A 68 -13.67 -6.18 6.16
N HIS A 69 -13.05 -5.40 7.03
CA HIS A 69 -12.98 -5.73 8.45
C HIS A 69 -13.76 -4.80 9.36
N VAL A 70 -14.22 -3.68 8.83
CA VAL A 70 -15.05 -2.77 9.60
C VAL A 70 -16.45 -2.88 9.03
N PRO A 71 -17.45 -3.29 9.83
CA PRO A 71 -18.81 -3.43 9.32
C PRO A 71 -19.30 -2.09 8.81
N PRO A 72 -20.05 -2.09 7.71
CA PRO A 72 -20.62 -0.83 7.24
C PRO A 72 -21.54 -0.28 8.30
N ILE A 73 -21.50 1.02 8.46
CA ILE A 73 -22.36 1.69 9.37
C ILE A 73 -23.70 1.74 8.75
N THR A 74 -24.61 0.91 9.20
CA THR A 74 -25.90 0.99 8.69
C THR A 74 -26.63 1.69 9.67
N ASP A 75 -27.15 2.70 9.38
CA ASP A 75 -27.93 3.32 10.19
C ASP A 75 -29.09 2.93 10.17
N ILE A 76 -29.60 2.36 10.51
CA ILE A 76 -30.77 2.03 10.52
C ILE A 76 -31.45 2.21 10.91
#